data_1d082aee84b6e5427df295cfac000361
#
_entry.id   1d082aee84b6e5427df295cfac000361
#
_cell.length_a   1.000
_cell.length_b   1.000
_cell.length_c   1.000
_cell.angle_alpha   90.00
_cell.angle_beta   90.00
_cell.angle_gamma   90.00
#
_symmetry.space_group_name_H-M   'P 1'
#
loop_
_entity.id
_entity.type
_entity.pdbx_description
1 polymer ?
#
loop_
_entity_poly.entity_id
_entity_poly.type
_entity_poly.pdbx_seq_one_letter_code
_entity_poly.pdbx_strand_id
1 'polypeptide(L)'
;MLNRALTRVRQIGAMSKTAARHSAAYELGLTLSAQGRHLEAIEQFESALGERPDDPHVLFALGNTARALDMARPAEEFYRRVLAHDPGRLEALINLANLLRAEGQSEAAKALLLPALARDPDSAELWLTLGSIYRETGDAERAQSHYREALTRRTDYPAALANLADMLSDAGNSAEALELYDRAIRHEPKNAQARLNRAILHLQAGELKEGWRNYAARVHVPGKVPVAEHKIARWTGGSLKRTRLLVTAEQGIGDQLMFASMIPELAARAAAQGGSVVLECEPRLQSLFARSFPGVTVHPWDIDTRGGGMRARYGWLKAAGGANAAIEMGSLPKLMRGTLDSFPKQNAFLKPDTMENVLWAGFLASAGNGPFIGLCWRSGKTGGHRAVQYAPLEAWAAFIARLPGTLLSVQYDAPDAEIEALERMSGRTIFVPPGLDQKI
;
A
#
# COMPACT_ATOMS: atom_id res chain seq x y z
N MET A 1 -19.51 -23.83 -8.04
CA MET A 1 -19.92 -24.32 -6.72
C MET A 1 -20.81 -23.30 -6.02
N LEU A 2 -20.40 -22.08 -5.76
CA LEU A 2 -21.19 -21.09 -5.01
C LEU A 2 -22.53 -20.72 -5.67
N ASN A 3 -22.62 -20.65 -7.01
CA ASN A 3 -23.88 -20.47 -7.73
C ASN A 3 -24.85 -21.66 -7.53
N ARG A 4 -24.33 -22.87 -7.25
CA ARG A 4 -25.15 -24.02 -6.85
C ARG A 4 -25.65 -23.91 -5.41
N ALA A 5 -24.81 -23.34 -4.50
CA ALA A 5 -25.20 -23.04 -3.13
C ALA A 5 -26.37 -22.03 -3.10
N LEU A 6 -26.23 -20.94 -3.84
CA LEU A 6 -27.27 -19.92 -3.96
C LEU A 6 -28.55 -20.48 -4.58
N THR A 7 -28.46 -21.37 -5.55
CA THR A 7 -29.62 -22.02 -6.18
C THR A 7 -30.27 -23.04 -5.26
N ARG A 8 -29.52 -23.87 -4.54
CA ARG A 8 -30.02 -24.81 -3.54
C ARG A 8 -30.69 -24.11 -2.37
N VAL A 9 -30.07 -23.04 -1.88
CA VAL A 9 -30.55 -22.25 -0.76
C VAL A 9 -31.89 -21.58 -1.09
N ARG A 10 -32.12 -21.17 -2.36
CA ARG A 10 -33.42 -20.66 -2.83
C ARG A 10 -34.54 -21.73 -2.90
N GLN A 11 -34.16 -23.00 -2.95
CA GLN A 11 -35.13 -24.11 -3.08
C GLN A 11 -35.53 -24.78 -1.76
N ILE A 12 -34.79 -24.55 -0.65
CA ILE A 12 -34.99 -25.26 0.62
C ILE A 12 -35.68 -24.34 1.64
N GLY A 13 -36.80 -23.77 1.33
CA GLY A 13 -37.58 -22.97 2.26
C GLY A 13 -38.73 -23.79 2.86
N ALA A 14 -38.51 -24.59 3.87
CA ALA A 14 -39.39 -25.02 4.94
C ALA A 14 -38.87 -26.30 5.64
N MET A 15 -38.44 -26.21 6.87
CA MET A 15 -38.79 -27.07 8.00
C MET A 15 -37.86 -26.93 9.22
N SER A 16 -38.51 -26.83 10.34
CA SER A 16 -38.18 -27.28 11.71
C SER A 16 -37.23 -26.46 12.60
N LYS A 17 -37.83 -25.93 13.66
CA LYS A 17 -37.18 -25.35 14.84
C LYS A 17 -36.89 -26.48 15.84
N THR A 18 -35.63 -26.71 16.17
CA THR A 18 -35.19 -27.25 17.48
C THR A 18 -33.77 -26.81 17.77
N ALA A 19 -33.56 -26.21 18.94
CA ALA A 19 -32.28 -25.82 19.47
C ALA A 19 -31.43 -27.07 19.75
N ALA A 20 -30.31 -27.24 19.02
CA ALA A 20 -29.31 -28.24 19.29
C ALA A 20 -28.00 -27.88 18.58
N ARG A 21 -26.88 -28.36 19.12
CA ARG A 21 -25.48 -28.22 18.69
C ARG A 21 -25.31 -28.03 17.17
N HIS A 22 -24.38 -27.13 16.78
CA HIS A 22 -23.98 -26.97 15.37
C HIS A 22 -23.63 -28.34 14.76
N SER A 23 -23.92 -28.52 13.48
CA SER A 23 -23.62 -29.79 12.80
C SER A 23 -22.09 -30.01 12.69
N ALA A 24 -21.69 -31.26 12.62
CA ALA A 24 -20.27 -31.60 12.42
C ALA A 24 -19.71 -30.97 11.13
N ALA A 25 -20.56 -30.82 10.11
CA ALA A 25 -20.23 -30.16 8.87
C ALA A 25 -19.90 -28.65 9.08
N TYR A 26 -20.68 -27.96 9.92
CA TYR A 26 -20.40 -26.55 10.26
C TYR A 26 -19.05 -26.38 10.96
N GLU A 27 -18.76 -27.19 11.99
CA GLU A 27 -17.48 -27.14 12.72
C GLU A 27 -16.29 -27.48 11.82
N LEU A 28 -16.43 -28.45 10.93
CA LEU A 28 -15.42 -28.77 9.94
C LEU A 28 -15.22 -27.61 8.96
N GLY A 29 -16.31 -26.98 8.49
CA GLY A 29 -16.27 -25.81 7.63
C GLY A 29 -15.49 -24.64 8.26
N LEU A 30 -15.73 -24.34 9.54
CA LEU A 30 -14.99 -23.33 10.30
C LEU A 30 -13.49 -23.65 10.36
N THR A 31 -13.16 -24.91 10.63
CA THR A 31 -11.76 -25.38 10.71
C THR A 31 -11.06 -25.22 9.35
N LEU A 32 -11.71 -25.63 8.27
CA LEU A 32 -11.18 -25.50 6.90
C LEU A 32 -11.00 -24.03 6.50
N SER A 33 -11.97 -23.19 6.83
CA SER A 33 -11.88 -21.74 6.57
C SER A 33 -10.71 -21.10 7.32
N ALA A 34 -10.49 -21.46 8.58
CA ALA A 34 -9.33 -21.00 9.38
C ALA A 34 -7.99 -21.46 8.80
N GLN A 35 -7.95 -22.58 8.09
CA GLN A 35 -6.78 -23.08 7.35
C GLN A 35 -6.60 -22.45 5.97
N GLY A 36 -7.47 -21.53 5.56
CA GLY A 36 -7.46 -20.95 4.21
C GLY A 36 -8.02 -21.85 3.10
N ARG A 37 -8.57 -23.02 3.46
CA ARG A 37 -9.18 -24.00 2.53
C ARG A 37 -10.63 -23.63 2.24
N HIS A 38 -10.81 -22.41 1.71
CA HIS A 38 -12.11 -21.77 1.57
C HIS A 38 -13.11 -22.52 0.68
N LEU A 39 -12.65 -23.12 -0.42
CA LEU A 39 -13.54 -23.90 -1.30
C LEU A 39 -14.09 -25.13 -0.61
N GLU A 40 -13.25 -25.84 0.14
CA GLU A 40 -13.67 -27.01 0.90
C GLU A 40 -14.57 -26.62 2.09
N ALA A 41 -14.32 -25.45 2.71
CA ALA A 41 -15.19 -24.92 3.74
C ALA A 41 -16.59 -24.63 3.21
N ILE A 42 -16.74 -24.11 1.97
CA ILE A 42 -18.04 -23.89 1.34
C ILE A 42 -18.82 -25.19 1.21
N GLU A 43 -18.17 -26.28 0.75
CA GLU A 43 -18.84 -27.59 0.61
C GLU A 43 -19.40 -28.08 1.95
N GLN A 44 -18.65 -27.88 3.04
CA GLN A 44 -19.09 -28.25 4.37
C GLN A 44 -20.24 -27.35 4.89
N PHE A 45 -20.17 -26.04 4.63
CA PHE A 45 -21.25 -25.12 4.99
C PHE A 45 -22.52 -25.37 4.16
N GLU A 46 -22.40 -25.77 2.87
CA GLU A 46 -23.56 -26.21 2.06
C GLU A 46 -24.19 -27.46 2.63
N SER A 47 -23.40 -28.42 3.09
CA SER A 47 -23.91 -29.60 3.78
C SER A 47 -24.66 -29.23 5.06
N ALA A 48 -24.10 -28.32 5.88
CA ALA A 48 -24.74 -27.83 7.10
C ALA A 48 -26.06 -27.10 6.81
N LEU A 49 -26.16 -26.31 5.72
CA LEU A 49 -27.43 -25.72 5.28
C LEU A 49 -28.44 -26.74 4.78
N GLY A 50 -27.98 -27.89 4.24
CA GLY A 50 -28.88 -29.02 3.90
C GLY A 50 -29.57 -29.61 5.14
N GLU A 51 -28.88 -29.62 6.29
CA GLU A 51 -29.44 -30.05 7.57
C GLU A 51 -30.34 -28.98 8.21
N ARG A 52 -29.94 -27.69 8.10
CA ARG A 52 -30.65 -26.53 8.65
C ARG A 52 -30.70 -25.40 7.64
N PRO A 53 -31.73 -25.36 6.81
CA PRO A 53 -31.93 -24.25 5.89
C PRO A 53 -32.06 -22.94 6.65
N ASP A 54 -31.39 -21.92 6.17
CA ASP A 54 -31.39 -20.56 6.74
C ASP A 54 -30.80 -20.41 8.15
N ASP A 55 -29.91 -21.34 8.60
CA ASP A 55 -29.17 -21.16 9.85
C ASP A 55 -28.29 -19.89 9.75
N PRO A 56 -28.54 -18.86 10.59
CA PRO A 56 -27.82 -17.58 10.50
C PRO A 56 -26.31 -17.69 10.76
N HIS A 57 -25.88 -18.70 11.51
CA HIS A 57 -24.47 -18.94 11.77
C HIS A 57 -23.76 -19.50 10.53
N VAL A 58 -24.40 -20.44 9.86
CA VAL A 58 -23.87 -21.03 8.61
C VAL A 58 -23.87 -19.98 7.50
N LEU A 59 -24.95 -19.19 7.37
CA LEU A 59 -25.04 -18.09 6.40
C LEU A 59 -23.94 -17.05 6.63
N PHE A 60 -23.69 -16.69 7.89
CA PHE A 60 -22.62 -15.76 8.24
C PHE A 60 -21.23 -16.30 7.88
N ALA A 61 -20.98 -17.58 8.18
CA ALA A 61 -19.72 -18.24 7.82
C ALA A 61 -19.52 -18.32 6.29
N LEU A 62 -20.60 -18.60 5.53
CA LEU A 62 -20.58 -18.53 4.05
C LEU A 62 -20.28 -17.13 3.54
N GLY A 63 -20.88 -16.10 4.13
CA GLY A 63 -20.63 -14.70 3.80
C GLY A 63 -19.16 -14.33 4.00
N ASN A 64 -18.57 -14.71 5.13
CA ASN A 64 -17.16 -14.50 5.43
C ASN A 64 -16.24 -15.25 4.47
N THR A 65 -16.59 -16.50 4.13
CA THR A 65 -15.81 -17.34 3.22
C THR A 65 -15.88 -16.83 1.78
N ALA A 66 -17.05 -16.37 1.33
CA ALA A 66 -17.23 -15.73 0.04
C ALA A 66 -16.41 -14.44 -0.07
N ARG A 67 -16.42 -13.62 0.99
CA ARG A 67 -15.59 -12.40 1.06
C ARG A 67 -14.08 -12.72 1.02
N ALA A 68 -13.63 -13.77 1.67
CA ALA A 68 -12.24 -14.22 1.62
C ALA A 68 -11.81 -14.72 0.23
N LEU A 69 -12.75 -15.09 -0.62
CA LEU A 69 -12.56 -15.46 -2.02
C LEU A 69 -12.83 -14.29 -3.01
N ASP A 70 -12.94 -13.06 -2.52
CA ASP A 70 -13.26 -11.86 -3.32
C ASP A 70 -14.58 -11.97 -4.09
N MET A 71 -15.55 -12.74 -3.55
CA MET A 71 -16.85 -12.96 -4.15
C MET A 71 -17.89 -12.01 -3.52
N ALA A 72 -17.84 -10.74 -3.89
CA ALA A 72 -18.61 -9.67 -3.26
C ALA A 72 -20.13 -9.93 -3.29
N ARG A 73 -20.72 -10.24 -4.46
CA ARG A 73 -22.18 -10.48 -4.57
C ARG A 73 -22.70 -11.64 -3.70
N PRO A 74 -22.08 -12.84 -3.72
CA PRO A 74 -22.47 -13.91 -2.80
C PRO A 74 -22.34 -13.53 -1.33
N ALA A 75 -21.26 -12.83 -0.94
CA ALA A 75 -21.07 -12.38 0.43
C ALA A 75 -22.17 -11.42 0.86
N GLU A 76 -22.55 -10.48 0.01
CA GLU A 76 -23.65 -9.53 0.24
C GLU A 76 -24.98 -10.26 0.45
N GLU A 77 -25.32 -11.22 -0.43
CA GLU A 77 -26.55 -11.99 -0.33
C GLU A 77 -26.62 -12.76 1.00
N PHE A 78 -25.54 -13.41 1.40
CA PHE A 78 -25.50 -14.13 2.68
C PHE A 78 -25.64 -13.20 3.88
N TYR A 79 -24.94 -12.06 3.91
CA TYR A 79 -25.08 -11.11 5.02
C TYR A 79 -26.48 -10.51 5.10
N ARG A 80 -27.12 -10.21 3.96
CA ARG A 80 -28.54 -9.73 3.93
C ARG A 80 -29.49 -10.77 4.47
N ARG A 81 -29.28 -12.05 4.18
CA ARG A 81 -30.06 -13.13 4.74
C ARG A 81 -29.87 -13.27 6.24
N VAL A 82 -28.64 -13.15 6.73
CA VAL A 82 -28.40 -13.11 8.19
C VAL A 82 -29.16 -11.97 8.83
N LEU A 83 -29.15 -10.78 8.25
CA LEU A 83 -29.85 -9.61 8.77
C LEU A 83 -31.37 -9.67 8.62
N ALA A 84 -31.91 -10.50 7.72
CA ALA A 84 -33.32 -10.77 7.63
C ALA A 84 -33.82 -11.61 8.84
N HIS A 85 -32.97 -12.47 9.40
CA HIS A 85 -33.24 -13.25 10.62
C HIS A 85 -32.93 -12.47 11.90
N ASP A 86 -31.82 -11.76 11.91
CA ASP A 86 -31.36 -10.95 13.04
C ASP A 86 -30.91 -9.56 12.54
N PRO A 87 -31.82 -8.59 12.47
CA PRO A 87 -31.52 -7.22 12.01
C PRO A 87 -30.52 -6.47 12.91
N GLY A 88 -30.26 -6.98 14.11
CA GLY A 88 -29.35 -6.39 15.08
C GLY A 88 -27.95 -7.01 15.09
N ARG A 89 -27.70 -8.04 14.28
CA ARG A 89 -26.41 -8.74 14.31
C ARG A 89 -25.27 -7.86 13.84
N LEU A 90 -24.54 -7.34 14.81
CA LEU A 90 -23.51 -6.30 14.63
C LEU A 90 -22.43 -6.71 13.61
N GLU A 91 -21.93 -7.94 13.71
CA GLU A 91 -20.88 -8.42 12.81
C GLU A 91 -21.34 -8.47 11.35
N ALA A 92 -22.62 -8.87 11.12
CA ALA A 92 -23.18 -8.91 9.78
C ALA A 92 -23.41 -7.51 9.22
N LEU A 93 -23.87 -6.55 10.05
CA LEU A 93 -24.01 -5.13 9.69
C LEU A 93 -22.66 -4.53 9.26
N ILE A 94 -21.62 -4.73 10.08
CA ILE A 94 -20.28 -4.21 9.80
C ILE A 94 -19.69 -4.85 8.56
N ASN A 95 -19.79 -6.17 8.41
CA ASN A 95 -19.23 -6.86 7.25
C ASN A 95 -19.93 -6.46 5.95
N LEU A 96 -21.26 -6.33 5.97
CA LEU A 96 -22.03 -5.85 4.83
C LEU A 96 -21.68 -4.39 4.49
N ALA A 97 -21.59 -3.52 5.49
CA ALA A 97 -21.21 -2.13 5.29
C ALA A 97 -19.81 -1.99 4.71
N ASN A 98 -18.84 -2.77 5.21
CA ASN A 98 -17.48 -2.80 4.66
C ASN A 98 -17.45 -3.33 3.21
N LEU A 99 -18.28 -4.29 2.88
CA LEU A 99 -18.40 -4.80 1.52
C LEU A 99 -18.98 -3.74 0.58
N LEU A 100 -20.11 -3.11 0.96
CA LEU A 100 -20.73 -2.02 0.20
C LEU A 100 -19.75 -0.86 -0.01
N ARG A 101 -19.00 -0.50 1.01
CA ARG A 101 -17.95 0.51 0.96
C ARG A 101 -16.88 0.15 -0.06
N ALA A 102 -16.37 -1.09 -0.05
CA ALA A 102 -15.37 -1.56 -1.00
C ALA A 102 -15.86 -1.52 -2.45
N GLU A 103 -17.16 -1.73 -2.67
CA GLU A 103 -17.84 -1.62 -3.97
C GLU A 103 -18.20 -0.15 -4.34
N GLY A 104 -17.77 0.83 -3.57
CA GLY A 104 -18.06 2.25 -3.81
C GLY A 104 -19.49 2.68 -3.43
N GLN A 105 -20.27 1.82 -2.79
CA GLN A 105 -21.67 2.07 -2.38
C GLN A 105 -21.75 2.69 -0.99
N SER A 106 -21.03 3.78 -0.76
CA SER A 106 -20.89 4.42 0.57
C SER A 106 -22.23 4.90 1.15
N GLU A 107 -23.14 5.38 0.30
CA GLU A 107 -24.47 5.82 0.76
C GLU A 107 -25.33 4.64 1.26
N ALA A 108 -25.28 3.50 0.56
CA ALA A 108 -25.95 2.29 1.02
C ALA A 108 -25.38 1.77 2.34
N ALA A 109 -24.06 1.85 2.53
CA ALA A 109 -23.40 1.49 3.77
C ALA A 109 -23.82 2.42 4.93
N LYS A 110 -23.90 3.75 4.71
CA LYS A 110 -24.42 4.71 5.70
C LYS A 110 -25.89 4.43 6.03
N ALA A 111 -26.74 4.21 5.03
CA ALA A 111 -28.16 3.91 5.23
C ALA A 111 -28.39 2.62 6.05
N LEU A 112 -27.48 1.66 5.95
CA LEU A 112 -27.48 0.45 6.76
C LEU A 112 -27.08 0.69 8.23
N LEU A 113 -26.01 1.48 8.45
CA LEU A 113 -25.40 1.61 9.77
C LEU A 113 -26.02 2.70 10.65
N LEU A 114 -26.54 3.81 10.09
CA LEU A 114 -27.10 4.90 10.87
C LEU A 114 -28.31 4.47 11.75
N PRO A 115 -29.28 3.66 11.24
CA PRO A 115 -30.34 3.13 12.09
C PRO A 115 -29.83 2.14 13.15
N ALA A 116 -28.76 1.39 12.85
CA ALA A 116 -28.13 0.50 13.82
C ALA A 116 -27.46 1.28 14.95
N LEU A 117 -26.73 2.34 14.61
CA LEU A 117 -26.11 3.24 15.58
C LEU A 117 -27.16 3.97 16.47
N ALA A 118 -28.31 4.35 15.89
CA ALA A 118 -29.39 4.96 16.67
C ALA A 118 -29.99 3.99 17.70
N ARG A 119 -29.98 2.67 17.42
CA ARG A 119 -30.43 1.62 18.34
C ARG A 119 -29.39 1.26 19.40
N ASP A 120 -28.11 1.25 19.00
CA ASP A 120 -26.98 0.94 19.87
C ASP A 120 -25.91 2.05 19.75
N PRO A 121 -26.11 3.19 20.43
CA PRO A 121 -25.18 4.32 20.40
C PRO A 121 -23.87 4.05 21.14
N ASP A 122 -23.79 2.96 21.90
CA ASP A 122 -22.58 2.58 22.66
C ASP A 122 -21.65 1.64 21.88
N SER A 123 -22.05 1.18 20.68
CA SER A 123 -21.18 0.37 19.83
C SER A 123 -20.03 1.16 19.23
N ALA A 124 -18.84 0.95 19.77
CA ALA A 124 -17.60 1.54 19.24
C ALA A 124 -17.32 1.10 17.79
N GLU A 125 -17.74 -0.11 17.42
CA GLU A 125 -17.59 -0.68 16.08
C GLU A 125 -18.41 0.07 15.03
N LEU A 126 -19.64 0.45 15.35
CA LEU A 126 -20.50 1.23 14.44
C LEU A 126 -19.93 2.61 14.21
N TRP A 127 -19.49 3.27 15.30
CA TRP A 127 -18.81 4.56 15.20
C TRP A 127 -17.54 4.49 14.33
N LEU A 128 -16.68 3.49 14.56
CA LEU A 128 -15.47 3.29 13.77
C LEU A 128 -15.79 3.08 12.29
N THR A 129 -16.76 2.23 11.98
CA THR A 129 -17.10 1.88 10.60
C THR A 129 -17.69 3.06 9.85
N LEU A 130 -18.60 3.82 10.47
CA LEU A 130 -19.13 5.06 9.90
C LEU A 130 -18.03 6.11 9.71
N GLY A 131 -17.11 6.26 10.68
CA GLY A 131 -15.95 7.14 10.54
C GLY A 131 -15.11 6.80 9.32
N SER A 132 -14.90 5.50 9.05
CA SER A 132 -14.16 5.04 7.86
C SER A 132 -14.90 5.36 6.56
N ILE A 133 -16.22 5.26 6.54
CA ILE A 133 -17.05 5.62 5.38
C ILE A 133 -16.99 7.13 5.14
N TYR A 134 -17.12 7.97 6.17
CA TYR A 134 -17.01 9.42 6.05
C TYR A 134 -15.62 9.85 5.55
N ARG A 135 -14.54 9.21 6.03
CA ARG A 135 -13.18 9.46 5.55
C ARG A 135 -13.06 9.22 4.04
N GLU A 136 -13.59 8.11 3.55
CA GLU A 136 -13.52 7.76 2.12
C GLU A 136 -14.38 8.65 1.23
N THR A 137 -15.49 9.16 1.76
CA THR A 137 -16.33 10.14 1.04
C THR A 137 -15.84 11.58 1.17
N GLY A 138 -14.69 11.81 1.81
CA GLY A 138 -14.06 13.12 1.92
C GLY A 138 -14.62 14.01 3.04
N ASP A 139 -15.54 13.52 3.86
CA ASP A 139 -16.08 14.25 5.02
C ASP A 139 -15.15 14.07 6.23
N ALA A 140 -14.06 14.82 6.24
CA ALA A 140 -13.01 14.70 7.25
C ALA A 140 -13.52 15.07 8.66
N GLU A 141 -14.42 16.04 8.77
CA GLU A 141 -14.96 16.48 10.05
C GLU A 141 -15.79 15.39 10.72
N ARG A 142 -16.74 14.82 9.98
CA ARG A 142 -17.55 13.71 10.49
C ARG A 142 -16.70 12.47 10.76
N ALA A 143 -15.76 12.15 9.90
CA ALA A 143 -14.86 11.01 10.13
C ALA A 143 -14.11 11.16 11.47
N GLN A 144 -13.50 12.32 11.70
CA GLN A 144 -12.76 12.59 12.93
C GLN A 144 -13.66 12.54 14.17
N SER A 145 -14.86 13.14 14.10
CA SER A 145 -15.85 13.06 15.17
C SER A 145 -16.23 11.62 15.50
N HIS A 146 -16.52 10.81 14.49
CA HIS A 146 -16.90 9.42 14.67
C HIS A 146 -15.77 8.55 15.27
N TYR A 147 -14.51 8.78 14.90
CA TYR A 147 -13.39 8.09 15.54
C TYR A 147 -13.22 8.50 17.01
N ARG A 148 -13.43 9.76 17.35
CA ARG A 148 -13.42 10.22 18.76
C ARG A 148 -14.55 9.58 19.55
N GLU A 149 -15.75 9.49 18.99
CA GLU A 149 -16.88 8.81 19.62
C GLU A 149 -16.61 7.32 19.84
N ALA A 150 -15.98 6.63 18.86
CA ALA A 150 -15.55 5.25 19.07
C ALA A 150 -14.56 5.13 20.24
N LEU A 151 -13.64 6.07 20.39
CA LEU A 151 -12.65 6.09 21.47
C LEU A 151 -13.27 6.48 22.83
N THR A 152 -14.34 7.22 22.84
CA THR A 152 -15.11 7.50 24.09
C THR A 152 -15.75 6.22 24.64
N ARG A 153 -16.25 5.34 23.77
CA ARG A 153 -16.85 4.04 24.15
C ARG A 153 -15.79 2.99 24.45
N ARG A 154 -14.70 2.97 23.67
CA ARG A 154 -13.58 2.06 23.88
C ARG A 154 -12.27 2.84 23.76
N THR A 155 -11.77 3.33 24.87
CA THR A 155 -10.61 4.22 24.97
C THR A 155 -9.36 3.67 24.28
N ASP A 156 -9.13 2.35 24.38
CA ASP A 156 -7.98 1.68 23.82
C ASP A 156 -8.35 0.80 22.61
N TYR A 157 -9.12 1.37 21.68
CA TYR A 157 -9.50 0.71 20.42
C TYR A 157 -8.45 0.96 19.33
N PRO A 158 -7.56 -0.02 19.04
CA PRO A 158 -6.39 0.22 18.21
C PRO A 158 -6.71 0.74 16.81
N ALA A 159 -7.79 0.20 16.19
CA ALA A 159 -8.19 0.63 14.86
C ALA A 159 -8.69 2.09 14.84
N ALA A 160 -9.46 2.52 15.86
CA ALA A 160 -9.92 3.90 15.97
C ALA A 160 -8.76 4.86 16.28
N LEU A 161 -7.83 4.45 17.16
CA LEU A 161 -6.60 5.20 17.45
C LEU A 161 -5.76 5.40 16.19
N ALA A 162 -5.53 4.35 15.41
CA ALA A 162 -4.73 4.43 14.18
C ALA A 162 -5.42 5.30 13.12
N ASN A 163 -6.73 5.13 12.91
CA ASN A 163 -7.47 5.91 11.92
C ASN A 163 -7.54 7.40 12.27
N LEU A 164 -7.73 7.73 13.55
CA LEU A 164 -7.69 9.12 14.00
C LEU A 164 -6.28 9.71 13.86
N ALA A 165 -5.24 8.94 14.19
CA ALA A 165 -3.86 9.34 14.02
C ALA A 165 -3.52 9.63 12.54
N ASP A 166 -4.00 8.78 11.61
CA ASP A 166 -3.85 9.02 10.17
C ASP A 166 -4.43 10.38 9.76
N MET A 167 -5.66 10.67 10.20
CA MET A 167 -6.32 11.94 9.87
C MET A 167 -5.61 13.15 10.46
N LEU A 168 -5.14 13.05 11.70
CA LEU A 168 -4.39 14.13 12.36
C LEU A 168 -3.02 14.34 11.68
N SER A 169 -2.37 13.27 11.25
CA SER A 169 -1.14 13.34 10.47
C SER A 169 -1.36 14.07 9.14
N ASP A 170 -2.44 13.73 8.42
CA ASP A 170 -2.82 14.40 7.17
C ASP A 170 -3.13 15.89 7.37
N ALA A 171 -3.66 16.25 8.54
CA ALA A 171 -3.94 17.64 8.94
C ALA A 171 -2.70 18.38 9.50
N GLY A 172 -1.53 17.75 9.57
CA GLY A 172 -0.30 18.34 10.10
C GLY A 172 -0.16 18.29 11.63
N ASN A 173 -1.11 17.69 12.35
CA ASN A 173 -1.09 17.54 13.81
C ASN A 173 -0.24 16.35 14.25
N SER A 174 1.04 16.37 13.88
CA SER A 174 1.96 15.23 14.03
C SER A 174 2.17 14.79 15.48
N ALA A 175 2.15 15.73 16.45
CA ALA A 175 2.36 15.40 17.86
C ALA A 175 1.22 14.52 18.42
N GLU A 176 -0.04 14.93 18.23
CA GLU A 176 -1.20 14.16 18.67
C GLU A 176 -1.29 12.81 17.91
N ALA A 177 -0.96 12.82 16.61
CA ALA A 177 -0.91 11.60 15.80
C ALA A 177 0.10 10.58 16.34
N LEU A 178 1.30 11.02 16.74
CA LEU A 178 2.32 10.14 17.34
C LEU A 178 1.83 9.53 18.66
N GLU A 179 1.18 10.29 19.55
CA GLU A 179 0.62 9.77 20.79
C GLU A 179 -0.44 8.69 20.55
N LEU A 180 -1.31 8.91 19.56
CA LEU A 180 -2.35 7.94 19.20
C LEU A 180 -1.77 6.68 18.56
N TYR A 181 -0.75 6.79 17.68
CA TYR A 181 -0.05 5.63 17.17
C TYR A 181 0.67 4.85 18.28
N ASP A 182 1.29 5.53 19.24
CA ASP A 182 1.93 4.88 20.39
C ASP A 182 0.93 4.08 21.22
N ARG A 183 -0.28 4.63 21.43
CA ARG A 183 -1.37 3.91 22.10
C ARG A 183 -1.82 2.71 21.26
N ALA A 184 -2.09 2.90 19.99
CA ALA A 184 -2.50 1.82 19.09
C ALA A 184 -1.48 0.66 19.08
N ILE A 185 -0.19 0.98 18.96
CA ILE A 185 0.90 0.00 18.92
C ILE A 185 1.09 -0.71 20.27
N ARG A 186 0.84 -0.03 21.41
CA ARG A 186 0.87 -0.72 22.73
C ARG A 186 -0.15 -1.85 22.82
N HIS A 187 -1.34 -1.65 22.29
CA HIS A 187 -2.43 -2.64 22.30
C HIS A 187 -2.30 -3.68 21.17
N GLU A 188 -1.79 -3.25 20.00
CA GLU A 188 -1.50 -4.13 18.86
C GLU A 188 -0.05 -3.99 18.38
N PRO A 189 0.94 -4.59 19.09
CA PRO A 189 2.36 -4.46 18.71
C PRO A 189 2.71 -4.98 17.32
N LYS A 190 1.87 -5.87 16.77
CA LYS A 190 2.03 -6.43 15.42
C LYS A 190 1.34 -5.59 14.33
N ASN A 191 0.67 -4.50 14.65
CA ASN A 191 0.04 -3.62 13.66
C ASN A 191 1.12 -2.93 12.81
N ALA A 192 1.44 -3.56 11.69
CA ALA A 192 2.51 -3.10 10.81
C ALA A 192 2.22 -1.75 10.17
N GLN A 193 0.94 -1.48 9.84
CA GLN A 193 0.54 -0.21 9.22
C GLN A 193 0.69 0.95 10.19
N ALA A 194 0.21 0.84 11.43
CA ALA A 194 0.36 1.88 12.44
C ALA A 194 1.85 2.17 12.74
N ARG A 195 2.68 1.11 12.82
CA ARG A 195 4.13 1.26 12.99
C ARG A 195 4.79 1.95 11.81
N LEU A 196 4.36 1.65 10.58
CA LEU A 196 4.89 2.30 9.38
C LEU A 196 4.49 3.77 9.33
N ASN A 197 3.22 4.09 9.59
CA ASN A 197 2.73 5.48 9.57
C ASN A 197 3.43 6.32 10.64
N ARG A 198 3.59 5.78 11.86
CA ARG A 198 4.40 6.40 12.92
C ARG A 198 5.85 6.64 12.47
N ALA A 199 6.46 5.67 11.79
CA ALA A 199 7.83 5.79 11.29
C ALA A 199 7.98 6.97 10.32
N ILE A 200 6.99 7.16 9.45
CA ILE A 200 6.97 8.27 8.49
C ILE A 200 6.97 9.62 9.24
N LEU A 201 6.15 9.77 10.27
CA LEU A 201 6.13 10.99 11.10
C LEU A 201 7.49 11.27 11.76
N HIS A 202 8.13 10.24 12.34
CA HIS A 202 9.48 10.40 12.90
C HIS A 202 10.50 10.82 11.84
N LEU A 203 10.42 10.24 10.63
CA LEU A 203 11.32 10.62 9.52
C LEU A 203 11.08 12.06 9.07
N GLN A 204 9.83 12.50 8.99
CA GLN A 204 9.46 13.87 8.66
C GLN A 204 9.96 14.88 9.72
N ALA A 205 9.94 14.48 10.97
CA ALA A 205 10.49 15.25 12.09
C ALA A 205 12.05 15.24 12.15
N GLY A 206 12.73 14.49 11.26
CA GLY A 206 14.18 14.34 11.30
C GLY A 206 14.69 13.36 12.36
N GLU A 207 13.80 12.65 13.04
CA GLU A 207 14.13 11.64 14.06
C GLU A 207 14.52 10.32 13.41
N LEU A 208 15.61 10.36 12.62
CA LEU A 208 15.99 9.34 11.68
C LEU A 208 16.19 7.96 12.32
N LYS A 209 16.84 7.90 13.49
CA LYS A 209 17.12 6.64 14.18
C LYS A 209 15.84 5.89 14.55
N GLU A 210 14.88 6.58 15.13
CA GLU A 210 13.58 6.02 15.51
C GLU A 210 12.73 5.72 14.27
N GLY A 211 12.69 6.65 13.32
CA GLY A 211 11.97 6.50 12.07
C GLY A 211 12.43 5.25 11.29
N TRP A 212 13.71 5.11 11.01
CA TRP A 212 14.22 3.94 10.27
C TRP A 212 14.06 2.62 11.04
N ARG A 213 14.13 2.67 12.37
CA ARG A 213 13.88 1.47 13.19
C ARG A 213 12.46 0.94 12.97
N ASN A 214 11.48 1.82 12.98
CA ASN A 214 10.07 1.47 12.81
C ASN A 214 9.68 1.27 11.34
N TYR A 215 10.35 1.92 10.40
CA TYR A 215 10.14 1.76 8.95
C TYR A 215 10.34 0.29 8.49
N ALA A 216 11.08 -0.49 9.25
CA ALA A 216 11.19 -1.94 9.04
C ALA A 216 9.83 -2.67 9.05
N ALA A 217 8.79 -2.10 9.66
CA ALA A 217 7.44 -2.67 9.66
C ALA A 217 6.82 -2.78 8.26
N ARG A 218 7.26 -1.96 7.27
CA ARG A 218 6.72 -1.95 5.89
C ARG A 218 6.72 -3.32 5.23
N VAL A 219 7.71 -4.18 5.55
CA VAL A 219 7.80 -5.54 4.98
C VAL A 219 6.67 -6.47 5.42
N HIS A 220 5.95 -6.09 6.49
CA HIS A 220 4.81 -6.82 7.02
C HIS A 220 3.47 -6.18 6.62
N VAL A 221 3.48 -5.07 5.91
CA VAL A 221 2.26 -4.44 5.36
C VAL A 221 1.92 -5.12 4.04
N PRO A 222 0.72 -5.73 3.93
CA PRO A 222 0.33 -6.42 2.70
C PRO A 222 0.45 -5.54 1.46
N GLY A 223 1.02 -6.07 0.38
CA GLY A 223 1.15 -5.38 -0.89
C GLY A 223 2.16 -4.23 -0.96
N LYS A 224 2.89 -3.94 0.12
CA LYS A 224 3.92 -2.88 0.15
C LYS A 224 5.26 -3.34 -0.41
N VAL A 225 5.65 -4.58 -0.13
CA VAL A 225 6.93 -5.17 -0.55
C VAL A 225 6.65 -6.55 -1.14
N PRO A 226 7.29 -6.93 -2.25
CA PRO A 226 7.17 -8.28 -2.77
C PRO A 226 7.62 -9.33 -1.75
N VAL A 227 6.88 -10.43 -1.67
CA VAL A 227 7.29 -11.57 -0.85
C VAL A 227 8.47 -12.25 -1.54
N ALA A 228 9.64 -12.22 -0.92
CA ALA A 228 10.85 -12.82 -1.46
C ALA A 228 10.83 -14.34 -1.35
N GLU A 229 10.93 -15.05 -2.49
CA GLU A 229 10.98 -16.51 -2.54
C GLU A 229 12.43 -17.03 -2.45
N HIS A 230 13.16 -16.63 -1.38
CA HIS A 230 14.49 -17.15 -1.09
C HIS A 230 14.64 -17.51 0.39
N LYS A 231 15.62 -18.39 0.69
CA LYS A 231 15.96 -18.81 2.06
C LYS A 231 17.31 -18.24 2.52
N ILE A 232 17.74 -17.12 1.95
CA ILE A 232 19.02 -16.48 2.28
C ILE A 232 18.89 -15.78 3.63
N ALA A 233 19.91 -15.91 4.48
CA ALA A 233 19.92 -15.27 5.78
C ALA A 233 19.90 -13.74 5.66
N ARG A 234 19.13 -13.09 6.52
CA ARG A 234 19.03 -11.63 6.51
C ARG A 234 20.30 -11.01 7.07
N TRP A 235 20.88 -10.05 6.32
CA TRP A 235 22.00 -9.25 6.80
C TRP A 235 21.50 -8.15 7.75
N THR A 236 22.17 -8.01 8.90
CA THR A 236 21.79 -7.07 9.97
C THR A 236 22.85 -5.99 10.22
N GLY A 237 23.77 -5.76 9.26
CA GLY A 237 24.78 -4.73 9.37
C GLY A 237 26.16 -5.22 9.81
N GLY A 238 26.33 -6.53 10.00
CA GLY A 238 27.60 -7.14 10.39
C GLY A 238 28.72 -7.09 9.32
N SER A 239 29.79 -7.87 9.53
CA SER A 239 30.90 -7.98 8.58
C SER A 239 30.42 -8.50 7.22
N LEU A 240 31.02 -7.94 6.15
CA LEU A 240 30.82 -8.38 4.78
C LEU A 240 31.96 -9.26 4.26
N LYS A 241 32.85 -9.74 5.15
CA LYS A 241 33.95 -10.62 4.78
C LYS A 241 33.41 -11.93 4.18
N ARG A 242 33.84 -12.25 2.95
CA ARG A 242 33.34 -13.40 2.16
C ARG A 242 31.81 -13.41 2.00
N THR A 243 31.18 -12.24 2.08
CA THR A 243 29.75 -12.09 1.92
C THR A 243 29.43 -11.60 0.52
N ARG A 244 28.56 -12.33 -0.17
CA ARG A 244 27.89 -11.86 -1.37
C ARG A 244 26.50 -11.44 -0.96
N LEU A 245 26.31 -10.12 -0.81
CA LEU A 245 25.09 -9.52 -0.28
C LEU A 245 24.09 -9.24 -1.42
N LEU A 246 22.94 -9.88 -1.36
CA LEU A 246 21.80 -9.54 -2.20
C LEU A 246 21.05 -8.36 -1.57
N VAL A 247 20.97 -7.25 -2.30
CA VAL A 247 20.10 -6.12 -1.98
C VAL A 247 18.85 -6.25 -2.84
N THR A 248 17.73 -6.60 -2.22
CA THR A 248 16.47 -6.84 -2.95
C THR A 248 15.75 -5.53 -3.23
N ALA A 249 15.18 -5.43 -4.42
CA ALA A 249 14.30 -4.32 -4.77
C ALA A 249 12.96 -4.44 -4.04
N GLU A 250 12.37 -3.30 -3.80
CA GLU A 250 11.06 -3.15 -3.20
C GLU A 250 10.46 -1.79 -3.58
N GLN A 251 9.15 -1.66 -3.50
CA GLN A 251 8.47 -0.39 -3.76
C GLN A 251 8.67 0.16 -5.19
N GLY A 252 8.31 1.42 -5.41
CA GLY A 252 8.35 2.04 -6.73
C GLY A 252 9.75 2.51 -7.15
N ILE A 253 9.85 2.96 -8.40
CA ILE A 253 11.09 3.49 -9.00
C ILE A 253 11.69 4.60 -8.16
N GLY A 254 10.86 5.56 -7.68
CA GLY A 254 11.35 6.68 -6.87
C GLY A 254 12.03 6.23 -5.57
N ASP A 255 11.43 5.24 -4.89
CA ASP A 255 12.02 4.66 -3.68
C ASP A 255 13.34 3.95 -3.98
N GLN A 256 13.40 3.18 -5.09
CA GLN A 256 14.62 2.51 -5.51
C GLN A 256 15.73 3.52 -5.86
N LEU A 257 15.42 4.59 -6.56
CA LEU A 257 16.37 5.67 -6.85
C LEU A 257 16.90 6.32 -5.56
N MET A 258 16.02 6.66 -4.63
CA MET A 258 16.38 7.27 -3.35
C MET A 258 17.31 6.36 -2.53
N PHE A 259 16.94 5.11 -2.35
CA PHE A 259 17.71 4.16 -1.56
C PHE A 259 19.00 3.69 -2.25
N ALA A 260 19.05 3.71 -3.59
CA ALA A 260 20.26 3.40 -4.35
C ALA A 260 21.42 4.36 -4.07
N SER A 261 21.15 5.54 -3.52
CA SER A 261 22.19 6.47 -3.04
C SER A 261 23.18 5.87 -2.02
N MET A 262 22.79 4.77 -1.36
CA MET A 262 23.63 4.05 -0.39
C MET A 262 24.47 2.94 -1.04
N ILE A 263 24.19 2.56 -2.27
CA ILE A 263 24.87 1.44 -2.94
C ILE A 263 26.36 1.68 -3.16
N PRO A 264 26.83 2.88 -3.56
CA PRO A 264 28.27 3.13 -3.69
C PRO A 264 29.04 2.87 -2.40
N GLU A 265 28.55 3.39 -1.27
CA GLU A 265 29.14 3.21 0.06
C GLU A 265 29.12 1.73 0.50
N LEU A 266 28.00 1.06 0.30
CA LEU A 266 27.81 -0.36 0.62
C LEU A 266 28.78 -1.23 -0.20
N ALA A 267 28.89 -0.97 -1.50
CA ALA A 267 29.78 -1.70 -2.42
C ALA A 267 31.25 -1.51 -2.04
N ALA A 268 31.65 -0.26 -1.73
CA ALA A 268 33.01 0.05 -1.26
C ALA A 268 33.32 -0.69 0.07
N ARG A 269 32.40 -0.68 1.01
CA ARG A 269 32.53 -1.41 2.28
C ARG A 269 32.64 -2.93 2.05
N ALA A 270 31.85 -3.48 1.14
CA ALA A 270 31.91 -4.91 0.81
C ALA A 270 33.26 -5.26 0.19
N ALA A 271 33.70 -4.51 -0.82
CA ALA A 271 34.98 -4.73 -1.51
C ALA A 271 36.16 -4.64 -0.55
N ALA A 272 36.22 -3.65 0.35
CA ALA A 272 37.27 -3.50 1.37
C ALA A 272 37.36 -4.70 2.31
N GLN A 273 36.30 -5.49 2.46
CA GLN A 273 36.25 -6.68 3.31
C GLN A 273 36.35 -7.99 2.50
N GLY A 274 36.57 -7.92 1.18
CA GLY A 274 36.59 -9.09 0.31
C GLY A 274 35.23 -9.74 0.07
N GLY A 275 34.16 -8.95 0.20
CA GLY A 275 32.80 -9.30 -0.18
C GLY A 275 32.37 -8.62 -1.48
N SER A 276 31.09 -8.79 -1.84
CA SER A 276 30.50 -8.18 -3.04
C SER A 276 29.01 -7.92 -2.86
N VAL A 277 28.44 -7.10 -3.74
CA VAL A 277 27.00 -6.75 -3.74
C VAL A 277 26.35 -7.22 -5.04
N VAL A 278 25.19 -7.83 -4.91
CA VAL A 278 24.24 -8.09 -6.00
C VAL A 278 23.02 -7.20 -5.74
N LEU A 279 22.71 -6.35 -6.69
CA LEU A 279 21.61 -5.39 -6.59
C LEU A 279 20.47 -5.83 -7.50
N GLU A 280 19.32 -6.10 -6.93
CA GLU A 280 18.08 -6.27 -7.67
C GLU A 280 17.43 -4.91 -7.89
N CYS A 281 16.82 -4.69 -9.04
CA CYS A 281 16.12 -3.45 -9.35
C CYS A 281 14.92 -3.66 -10.28
N GLU A 282 14.09 -2.67 -10.39
CA GLU A 282 13.06 -2.59 -11.44
C GLU A 282 13.73 -2.60 -12.82
N PRO A 283 13.19 -3.34 -13.83
CA PRO A 283 13.85 -3.55 -15.12
C PRO A 283 14.33 -2.27 -15.80
N ARG A 284 13.57 -1.18 -15.76
CA ARG A 284 13.94 0.12 -16.36
C ARG A 284 15.17 0.78 -15.71
N LEU A 285 15.48 0.41 -14.48
CA LEU A 285 16.64 0.94 -13.76
C LEU A 285 17.93 0.13 -13.99
N GLN A 286 17.85 -1.04 -14.63
CA GLN A 286 18.98 -1.95 -14.77
C GLN A 286 20.18 -1.29 -15.46
N SER A 287 19.98 -0.70 -16.63
CA SER A 287 21.06 -0.06 -17.39
C SER A 287 21.65 1.15 -16.64
N LEU A 288 20.79 1.95 -16.01
CA LEU A 288 21.19 3.09 -15.20
C LEU A 288 22.04 2.66 -14.01
N PHE A 289 21.63 1.65 -13.25
CA PHE A 289 22.36 1.19 -12.08
C PHE A 289 23.63 0.44 -12.45
N ALA A 290 23.63 -0.36 -13.53
CA ALA A 290 24.84 -1.05 -14.00
C ALA A 290 25.97 -0.09 -14.36
N ARG A 291 25.69 1.01 -15.07
CA ARG A 291 26.70 2.04 -15.37
C ARG A 291 27.04 2.95 -14.19
N SER A 292 26.10 3.12 -13.24
CA SER A 292 26.33 3.98 -12.07
C SER A 292 27.14 3.30 -10.97
N PHE A 293 27.06 1.98 -10.85
CA PHE A 293 27.65 1.20 -9.76
C PHE A 293 28.62 0.14 -10.29
N PRO A 294 29.81 0.55 -10.80
CA PRO A 294 30.81 -0.41 -11.29
C PRO A 294 31.24 -1.34 -10.14
N GLY A 295 31.36 -2.63 -10.43
CA GLY A 295 31.67 -3.67 -9.43
C GLY A 295 30.47 -4.22 -8.67
N VAL A 296 29.27 -3.71 -8.90
CA VAL A 296 28.02 -4.29 -8.42
C VAL A 296 27.37 -5.12 -9.52
N THR A 297 26.96 -6.35 -9.20
CA THR A 297 26.16 -7.16 -10.13
C THR A 297 24.72 -6.68 -10.08
N VAL A 298 24.23 -6.06 -11.15
CA VAL A 298 22.84 -5.54 -11.21
C VAL A 298 21.96 -6.51 -12.00
N HIS A 299 20.81 -6.84 -11.44
CA HIS A 299 19.83 -7.75 -12.06
C HIS A 299 18.41 -7.19 -11.94
N PRO A 300 17.59 -7.24 -12.99
CA PRO A 300 16.19 -6.86 -12.90
C PRO A 300 15.42 -7.86 -12.03
N TRP A 301 14.43 -7.40 -11.29
CA TRP A 301 13.57 -8.27 -10.53
C TRP A 301 12.68 -9.15 -11.45
N ASP A 302 12.31 -10.31 -10.92
CA ASP A 302 11.32 -11.21 -11.52
C ASP A 302 10.12 -11.28 -10.57
N ILE A 303 9.06 -10.52 -10.86
CA ILE A 303 7.88 -10.40 -10.01
C ILE A 303 6.71 -11.17 -10.63
N ASP A 304 6.19 -12.14 -9.87
CA ASP A 304 4.91 -12.78 -10.15
C ASP A 304 3.78 -12.10 -9.39
N THR A 305 2.77 -11.63 -10.10
CA THR A 305 1.56 -11.01 -9.55
C THR A 305 0.33 -11.92 -9.60
N ARG A 306 0.47 -13.14 -10.12
CA ARG A 306 -0.62 -14.12 -10.18
C ARG A 306 -0.99 -14.60 -8.78
N GLY A 307 -2.26 -14.59 -8.44
CA GLY A 307 -2.74 -15.03 -7.13
C GLY A 307 -2.87 -13.94 -6.07
N GLY A 308 -2.98 -12.66 -6.47
CA GLY A 308 -3.38 -11.57 -5.57
C GLY A 308 -2.28 -10.98 -4.71
N GLY A 309 -1.02 -11.24 -5.00
CA GLY A 309 0.14 -10.66 -4.29
C GLY A 309 1.36 -10.53 -5.19
N MET A 310 2.34 -9.73 -4.77
CA MET A 310 3.63 -9.63 -5.45
C MET A 310 4.60 -10.65 -4.86
N ARG A 311 5.14 -11.54 -5.69
CA ARG A 311 6.16 -12.53 -5.31
C ARG A 311 7.42 -12.32 -6.13
N ALA A 312 8.55 -12.11 -5.47
CA ALA A 312 9.85 -11.99 -6.12
C ALA A 312 10.51 -13.36 -6.23
N ARG A 313 10.85 -13.77 -7.47
CA ARG A 313 11.49 -15.03 -7.80
C ARG A 313 12.98 -14.85 -8.00
N TYR A 314 13.76 -15.80 -7.54
CA TYR A 314 15.23 -15.74 -7.55
C TYR A 314 15.88 -16.88 -8.33
N GLY A 315 15.20 -17.44 -9.33
CA GLY A 315 15.75 -18.48 -10.21
C GLY A 315 17.05 -18.05 -10.92
N TRP A 316 17.18 -16.76 -11.21
CA TRP A 316 18.35 -16.14 -11.82
C TRP A 316 19.58 -16.07 -10.92
N LEU A 317 19.39 -16.08 -9.59
CA LEU A 317 20.45 -15.75 -8.63
C LEU A 317 21.63 -16.73 -8.68
N LYS A 318 21.38 -18.01 -8.97
CA LYS A 318 22.44 -19.02 -9.14
C LYS A 318 23.35 -18.68 -10.32
N ALA A 319 22.78 -18.30 -11.46
CA ALA A 319 23.52 -17.89 -12.65
C ALA A 319 24.33 -16.60 -12.40
N ALA A 320 23.81 -15.70 -11.58
CA ALA A 320 24.51 -14.49 -11.14
C ALA A 320 25.59 -14.74 -10.07
N GLY A 321 25.93 -16.00 -9.76
CA GLY A 321 26.96 -16.36 -8.77
C GLY A 321 26.47 -16.52 -7.33
N GLY A 322 25.15 -16.55 -7.11
CA GLY A 322 24.52 -16.76 -5.81
C GLY A 322 24.60 -15.55 -4.86
N ALA A 323 24.08 -15.75 -3.65
CA ALA A 323 24.25 -14.84 -2.51
C ALA A 323 24.15 -15.64 -1.21
N ASN A 324 24.81 -15.19 -0.14
CA ASN A 324 24.79 -15.84 1.17
C ASN A 324 24.25 -14.93 2.29
N ALA A 325 23.93 -13.69 1.97
CA ALA A 325 23.17 -12.77 2.83
C ALA A 325 22.24 -11.92 1.97
N ALA A 326 21.14 -11.44 2.53
CA ALA A 326 20.18 -10.59 1.82
C ALA A 326 19.66 -9.47 2.73
N ILE A 327 19.30 -8.34 2.11
CA ILE A 327 18.64 -7.21 2.77
C ILE A 327 17.75 -6.50 1.78
N GLU A 328 16.60 -6.03 2.22
CA GLU A 328 15.75 -5.16 1.43
C GLU A 328 16.40 -3.75 1.32
N MET A 329 16.35 -3.14 0.15
CA MET A 329 16.97 -1.85 -0.14
C MET A 329 16.51 -0.75 0.85
N GLY A 330 15.21 -0.65 1.13
CA GLY A 330 14.67 0.29 2.13
C GLY A 330 14.98 -0.06 3.58
N SER A 331 15.74 -1.14 3.86
CA SER A 331 16.26 -1.45 5.19
C SER A 331 17.70 -0.96 5.39
N LEU A 332 18.39 -0.53 4.34
CA LEU A 332 19.74 0.06 4.39
C LEU A 332 19.79 1.34 5.23
N PRO A 333 18.82 2.27 5.15
CA PRO A 333 18.88 3.50 5.94
C PRO A 333 19.00 3.28 7.44
N LYS A 334 18.36 2.24 7.98
CA LYS A 334 18.48 1.86 9.38
C LYS A 334 19.93 1.59 9.81
N LEU A 335 20.75 1.11 8.88
CA LEU A 335 22.15 0.73 9.12
C LEU A 335 23.14 1.86 8.75
N MET A 336 22.74 2.78 7.88
CA MET A 336 23.65 3.72 7.22
C MET A 336 23.24 5.19 7.38
N ARG A 337 22.02 5.50 7.79
CA ARG A 337 21.44 6.87 7.81
C ARG A 337 20.75 7.18 9.14
N GLY A 338 21.41 6.84 10.24
CA GLY A 338 20.85 7.05 11.59
C GLY A 338 20.88 8.50 12.07
N THR A 339 21.70 9.37 11.44
CA THR A 339 21.83 10.80 11.74
C THR A 339 21.94 11.61 10.45
N LEU A 340 21.70 12.91 10.49
CA LEU A 340 21.86 13.80 9.33
C LEU A 340 23.33 13.81 8.82
N ASP A 341 24.29 13.76 9.71
CA ASP A 341 25.72 13.73 9.36
C ASP A 341 26.14 12.44 8.64
N SER A 342 25.32 11.40 8.71
CA SER A 342 25.59 10.15 8.00
C SER A 342 25.23 10.18 6.52
N PHE A 343 24.59 11.27 6.04
CA PHE A 343 24.33 11.46 4.62
C PHE A 343 25.59 12.00 3.92
N PRO A 344 25.95 11.43 2.76
CA PRO A 344 27.13 11.90 2.04
C PRO A 344 26.89 13.32 1.54
N LYS A 345 27.95 14.14 1.54
CA LYS A 345 27.94 15.49 0.96
C LYS A 345 27.92 15.48 -0.58
N GLN A 346 28.07 14.33 -1.20
CA GLN A 346 28.09 14.17 -2.64
C GLN A 346 26.69 14.23 -3.21
N ASN A 347 26.48 15.10 -4.19
CA ASN A 347 25.14 15.39 -4.74
C ASN A 347 24.73 14.47 -5.90
N ALA A 348 25.68 13.71 -6.52
CA ALA A 348 25.38 12.85 -7.66
C ALA A 348 26.00 11.46 -7.47
N PHE A 349 25.21 10.43 -7.63
CA PHE A 349 25.63 9.02 -7.59
C PHE A 349 25.19 8.22 -8.82
N LEU A 350 24.32 8.80 -9.65
CA LEU A 350 23.87 8.21 -10.90
C LEU A 350 24.68 8.77 -12.08
N LYS A 351 24.96 7.91 -13.06
CA LYS A 351 25.68 8.27 -14.29
C LYS A 351 24.71 8.23 -15.47
N PRO A 352 24.54 9.35 -16.21
CA PRO A 352 23.75 9.35 -17.42
C PRO A 352 24.40 8.45 -18.49
N ASP A 353 23.60 8.03 -19.46
CA ASP A 353 24.13 7.43 -20.68
C ASP A 353 24.83 8.48 -21.52
N THR A 354 26.01 8.16 -22.05
CA THR A 354 26.82 9.14 -22.80
C THR A 354 26.15 9.57 -24.10
N MET A 355 25.52 8.63 -24.82
CA MET A 355 24.85 8.94 -26.09
C MET A 355 23.58 9.74 -25.84
N GLU A 356 22.78 9.33 -24.87
CA GLU A 356 21.58 10.08 -24.46
C GLU A 356 21.92 11.49 -24.00
N ASN A 357 23.02 11.65 -23.26
CA ASN A 357 23.48 12.97 -22.82
C ASN A 357 23.83 13.90 -23.99
N VAL A 358 24.44 13.38 -25.06
CA VAL A 358 24.72 14.13 -26.28
C VAL A 358 23.42 14.51 -27.02
N LEU A 359 22.48 13.57 -27.15
CA LEU A 359 21.18 13.83 -27.79
C LEU A 359 20.40 14.90 -27.02
N TRP A 360 20.36 14.79 -25.69
CA TRP A 360 19.71 15.79 -24.85
C TRP A 360 20.39 17.16 -24.90
N ALA A 361 21.72 17.22 -24.93
CA ALA A 361 22.43 18.47 -25.08
C ALA A 361 22.10 19.17 -26.43
N GLY A 362 22.02 18.38 -27.52
CA GLY A 362 21.60 18.88 -28.82
C GLY A 362 20.17 19.42 -28.82
N PHE A 363 19.23 18.66 -28.22
CA PHE A 363 17.84 19.10 -28.06
C PHE A 363 17.74 20.39 -27.24
N LEU A 364 18.39 20.46 -26.07
CA LEU A 364 18.39 21.64 -25.21
C LEU A 364 18.94 22.87 -25.92
N ALA A 365 20.01 22.72 -26.70
CA ALA A 365 20.56 23.80 -27.51
C ALA A 365 19.58 24.32 -28.58
N SER A 366 18.71 23.44 -29.11
CA SER A 366 17.67 23.84 -30.08
C SER A 366 16.44 24.45 -29.43
N ALA A 367 16.13 24.10 -28.18
CA ALA A 367 14.97 24.59 -27.45
C ALA A 367 15.14 26.03 -26.93
N GLY A 368 16.36 26.51 -26.74
CA GLY A 368 16.63 27.88 -26.30
C GLY A 368 17.86 28.01 -25.40
N ASN A 369 17.91 29.14 -24.70
CA ASN A 369 18.99 29.42 -23.75
C ASN A 369 18.59 29.06 -22.33
N GLY A 370 19.54 28.55 -21.55
CA GLY A 370 19.33 28.27 -20.13
C GLY A 370 19.05 29.51 -19.26
N PRO A 371 18.60 29.32 -18.03
CA PRO A 371 18.47 28.04 -17.38
C PRO A 371 17.32 27.21 -17.96
N PHE A 372 17.51 25.87 -17.99
CA PHE A 372 16.46 24.92 -18.37
C PHE A 372 15.74 24.44 -17.13
N ILE A 373 14.41 24.48 -17.15
CA ILE A 373 13.58 24.09 -16.00
C ILE A 373 12.63 22.99 -16.42
N GLY A 374 12.84 21.79 -15.86
CA GLY A 374 11.94 20.64 -16.04
C GLY A 374 10.69 20.77 -15.17
N LEU A 375 9.50 20.64 -15.77
CA LEU A 375 8.20 20.71 -15.11
C LEU A 375 7.56 19.33 -15.04
N CYS A 376 7.17 18.92 -13.81
CA CYS A 376 6.38 17.73 -13.55
C CYS A 376 5.35 18.06 -12.48
N TRP A 377 4.06 18.15 -12.85
CA TRP A 377 3.01 18.70 -11.97
C TRP A 377 2.11 17.65 -11.34
N ARG A 378 2.14 16.40 -11.77
CA ARG A 378 1.37 15.31 -11.17
C ARG A 378 1.98 13.94 -11.45
N SER A 379 1.56 12.93 -10.72
CA SER A 379 1.84 11.54 -11.08
C SER A 379 0.77 11.01 -12.06
N GLY A 380 1.05 9.90 -12.75
CA GLY A 380 0.08 9.25 -13.64
C GLY A 380 -1.15 8.66 -12.91
N LYS A 381 -1.11 8.57 -11.57
CA LYS A 381 -2.25 8.11 -10.75
C LYS A 381 -3.01 9.32 -10.25
N THR A 382 -4.14 9.64 -10.88
CA THR A 382 -4.94 10.84 -10.60
C THR A 382 -6.17 10.60 -9.71
N GLY A 383 -6.44 9.36 -9.28
CA GLY A 383 -7.63 9.01 -8.49
C GLY A 383 -7.41 8.94 -6.98
N GLY A 384 -8.53 8.99 -6.22
CA GLY A 384 -8.56 8.81 -4.78
C GLY A 384 -7.82 9.91 -4.00
N HIS A 385 -7.19 9.54 -2.88
CA HIS A 385 -6.43 10.47 -2.02
C HIS A 385 -5.27 11.21 -2.73
N ARG A 386 -4.83 10.75 -3.90
CA ARG A 386 -3.75 11.42 -4.63
C ARG A 386 -4.22 12.67 -5.36
N ALA A 387 -5.48 12.72 -5.77
CA ALA A 387 -6.02 13.88 -6.47
C ALA A 387 -5.92 15.18 -5.63
N VAL A 388 -6.10 15.08 -4.31
CA VAL A 388 -6.01 16.24 -3.38
C VAL A 388 -4.57 16.70 -3.12
N GLN A 389 -3.57 15.92 -3.55
CA GLN A 389 -2.16 16.26 -3.37
C GLN A 389 -1.58 17.09 -4.52
N TYR A 390 -2.34 17.25 -5.62
CA TYR A 390 -1.89 18.00 -6.79
C TYR A 390 -2.48 19.40 -6.78
N ALA A 391 -1.60 20.38 -7.01
CA ALA A 391 -2.06 21.74 -7.19
C ALA A 391 -2.87 21.85 -8.51
N PRO A 392 -3.94 22.66 -8.54
CA PRO A 392 -4.69 22.91 -9.77
C PRO A 392 -3.83 23.57 -10.83
N LEU A 393 -4.18 23.38 -12.12
CA LEU A 393 -3.39 23.91 -13.25
C LEU A 393 -3.28 25.43 -13.21
N GLU A 394 -4.27 26.14 -12.67
CA GLU A 394 -4.25 27.60 -12.50
C GLU A 394 -3.11 28.04 -11.55
N ALA A 395 -2.91 27.31 -10.46
CA ALA A 395 -1.81 27.58 -9.53
C ALA A 395 -0.45 27.29 -10.17
N TRP A 396 -0.36 26.21 -10.95
CA TRP A 396 0.83 25.90 -11.74
C TRP A 396 1.10 26.99 -12.79
N ALA A 397 0.11 27.45 -13.52
CA ALA A 397 0.25 28.49 -14.52
C ALA A 397 0.77 29.80 -13.91
N ALA A 398 0.22 30.20 -12.76
CA ALA A 398 0.67 31.39 -12.02
C ALA A 398 2.14 31.28 -11.56
N PHE A 399 2.59 30.09 -11.18
CA PHE A 399 3.98 29.81 -10.84
C PHE A 399 4.88 29.82 -12.09
N ILE A 400 4.48 29.10 -13.16
CA ILE A 400 5.20 29.00 -14.44
C ILE A 400 5.43 30.36 -15.07
N ALA A 401 4.46 31.27 -15.02
CA ALA A 401 4.58 32.61 -15.55
C ALA A 401 5.76 33.41 -14.98
N ARG A 402 6.22 33.07 -13.77
CA ARG A 402 7.29 33.76 -13.07
C ARG A 402 8.67 33.09 -13.20
N LEU A 403 8.72 31.90 -13.79
CA LEU A 403 9.98 31.16 -13.93
C LEU A 403 10.87 31.78 -15.00
N PRO A 404 12.18 31.92 -14.78
CA PRO A 404 13.12 32.35 -15.82
C PRO A 404 13.43 31.20 -16.80
N GLY A 405 14.05 31.54 -17.93
CA GLY A 405 14.65 30.55 -18.84
C GLY A 405 13.65 29.74 -19.67
N THR A 406 14.12 28.61 -20.15
CA THR A 406 13.40 27.71 -21.04
C THR A 406 12.72 26.59 -20.25
N LEU A 407 11.43 26.41 -20.47
CA LEU A 407 10.60 25.42 -19.74
C LEU A 407 10.45 24.14 -20.55
N LEU A 408 10.61 23.00 -19.90
CA LEU A 408 10.57 21.67 -20.50
C LEU A 408 9.52 20.84 -19.76
N SER A 409 8.61 20.19 -20.48
CA SER A 409 7.75 19.17 -19.90
C SER A 409 8.57 17.90 -19.68
N VAL A 410 8.73 17.49 -18.43
CA VAL A 410 9.17 16.14 -18.04
C VAL A 410 8.02 15.35 -17.41
N GLN A 411 6.80 15.82 -17.63
CA GLN A 411 5.59 15.16 -17.19
C GLN A 411 5.28 13.98 -18.11
N TYR A 412 5.29 12.79 -17.56
CA TYR A 412 4.79 11.61 -18.25
C TYR A 412 3.25 11.56 -18.19
N ASP A 413 2.62 10.96 -19.17
CA ASP A 413 1.14 10.88 -19.24
C ASP A 413 0.42 12.24 -19.26
N ALA A 414 1.07 13.32 -19.72
CA ALA A 414 0.36 14.58 -19.88
C ALA A 414 -0.45 14.54 -21.19
N PRO A 415 -1.78 14.71 -21.16
CA PRO A 415 -2.51 15.05 -22.38
C PRO A 415 -2.01 16.38 -22.93
N ASP A 416 -1.90 16.50 -24.27
CA ASP A 416 -1.52 17.76 -24.92
C ASP A 416 -2.37 18.93 -24.43
N ALA A 417 -3.66 18.68 -24.16
CA ALA A 417 -4.59 19.67 -23.62
C ALA A 417 -4.17 20.27 -22.25
N GLU A 418 -3.47 19.54 -21.39
CA GLU A 418 -2.95 20.10 -20.13
C GLU A 418 -1.78 21.06 -20.40
N ILE A 419 -0.89 20.70 -21.31
CA ILE A 419 0.24 21.55 -21.71
C ILE A 419 -0.27 22.82 -22.37
N GLU A 420 -1.19 22.70 -23.35
CA GLU A 420 -1.82 23.84 -24.00
C GLU A 420 -2.55 24.77 -23.01
N ALA A 421 -3.21 24.18 -22.01
CA ALA A 421 -3.87 24.96 -20.96
C ALA A 421 -2.85 25.72 -20.10
N LEU A 422 -1.75 25.09 -19.70
CA LEU A 422 -0.66 25.73 -18.94
C LEU A 422 0.00 26.85 -19.76
N GLU A 423 0.28 26.64 -21.05
CA GLU A 423 0.85 27.65 -21.94
C GLU A 423 -0.07 28.86 -22.08
N ARG A 424 -1.35 28.60 -22.37
CA ARG A 424 -2.37 29.65 -22.54
C ARG A 424 -2.55 30.51 -21.29
N MET A 425 -2.60 29.85 -20.10
CA MET A 425 -2.79 30.52 -18.82
C MET A 425 -1.53 31.24 -18.31
N SER A 426 -0.36 30.67 -18.56
CA SER A 426 0.91 31.25 -18.10
C SER A 426 1.53 32.27 -19.05
N GLY A 427 1.13 32.26 -20.35
CA GLY A 427 1.77 33.03 -21.39
C GLY A 427 3.19 32.56 -21.74
N ARG A 428 3.56 31.32 -21.34
CA ARG A 428 4.91 30.75 -21.52
C ARG A 428 4.85 29.50 -22.38
N THR A 429 5.80 29.33 -23.28
CA THR A 429 5.95 28.10 -24.07
C THR A 429 6.61 27.01 -23.23
N ILE A 430 6.09 25.80 -23.31
CA ILE A 430 6.59 24.60 -22.64
C ILE A 430 7.05 23.60 -23.71
N PHE A 431 8.35 23.42 -23.85
CA PHE A 431 8.91 22.49 -24.83
C PHE A 431 8.68 21.04 -24.36
N VAL A 432 8.14 20.19 -25.23
CA VAL A 432 7.99 18.75 -25.00
C VAL A 432 9.14 18.03 -25.67
N PRO A 433 10.03 17.37 -24.92
CA PRO A 433 11.12 16.63 -25.53
C PRO A 433 10.59 15.45 -26.35
N PRO A 434 11.10 15.23 -27.57
CA PRO A 434 10.72 14.10 -28.39
C PRO A 434 11.21 12.79 -27.77
N GLY A 435 10.38 11.75 -27.78
CA GLY A 435 10.75 10.43 -27.27
C GLY A 435 10.85 10.31 -25.75
N LEU A 436 10.33 11.28 -25.00
CA LEU A 436 10.23 11.17 -23.54
C LEU A 436 9.11 10.20 -23.18
N ASP A 437 9.32 8.92 -23.46
CA ASP A 437 8.43 7.87 -22.96
C ASP A 437 8.98 7.29 -21.67
N GLN A 438 8.28 7.57 -20.58
CA GLN A 438 8.68 7.14 -19.23
C GLN A 438 8.06 5.80 -18.83
N LYS A 439 7.33 5.17 -19.72
CA LYS A 439 6.70 3.85 -19.49
C LYS A 439 7.50 2.69 -20.06
N ILE A 440 8.51 2.99 -20.88
CA ILE A 440 9.39 1.99 -21.49
C ILE A 440 10.69 1.84 -20.69
#